data_fc000541e4452b7bcbd84ffa805ee0b0
#
_entry.id   fc000541e4452b7bcbd84ffa805ee0b0
#
_cell.length_a   1.000
_cell.length_b   1.000
_cell.length_c   1.000
_cell.angle_alpha   90.00
_cell.angle_beta   90.00
_cell.angle_gamma   90.00
#
_symmetry.space_group_name_H-M   'P 1'
#
loop_
_entity.id
_entity.type
_entity.pdbx_description
1 polymer ?
#
loop_
_entity_poly.entity_id
_entity_poly.type
_entity_poly.pdbx_seq_one_letter_code
_entity_poly.pdbx_strand_id
1 'polypeptide(L)'
;MDLTLTRSGTVKDPINLVSDGHITVHQLHVLADHVIIQGFTVVGGGELLLAGTGIVAQKNTVHDTQRGGIICASCTDSIIESNTVTHAATTGISISGQRITVRENLVSETVAGGDGDADGVRFFGNGLRIISNSIQDISVKGSPAALHPDCFQTFDTGHSATFDVDIIGNACRNVAENCLIATGDESGNSEAPAGVRSITFIGNDCVTDGDQAVNLRRWPNVDVRKNHLLGPNLKRAVLITNGSTHSTVRDNITRSDVAAVKIDDSSRPGFNSPF
;
A
#
# COMPACT_ATOMS: atom_id res chain seq x y z
N MET A 1 14.32 9.22 22.53
CA MET A 1 14.90 7.92 22.92
C MET A 1 14.69 6.97 21.74
N ASP A 2 15.70 6.17 21.41
CA ASP A 2 15.59 5.12 20.41
C ASP A 2 15.39 3.79 21.13
N LEU A 3 14.49 2.97 20.63
CA LEU A 3 14.18 1.68 21.21
C LEU A 3 14.34 0.58 20.15
N THR A 4 15.13 -0.44 20.45
CA THR A 4 15.31 -1.61 19.59
C THR A 4 15.06 -2.89 20.39
N LEU A 5 14.14 -3.71 19.90
CA LEU A 5 13.85 -5.03 20.45
C LEU A 5 14.38 -6.11 19.51
N THR A 6 15.27 -6.96 20.04
CA THR A 6 15.88 -8.09 19.29
C THR A 6 15.57 -9.46 19.91
N ARG A 7 14.91 -9.48 21.06
CA ARG A 7 14.49 -10.71 21.73
C ARG A 7 13.13 -11.15 21.15
N SER A 8 13.06 -12.39 20.69
CA SER A 8 11.83 -13.00 20.19
C SER A 8 10.98 -13.60 21.32
N GLY A 9 9.66 -13.52 21.13
CA GLY A 9 8.71 -14.33 21.85
C GLY A 9 8.48 -15.68 21.16
N THR A 10 7.36 -16.31 21.45
CA THR A 10 6.88 -17.52 20.77
C THR A 10 5.42 -17.36 20.41
N VAL A 11 4.88 -18.24 19.56
CA VAL A 11 3.45 -18.23 19.21
C VAL A 11 2.55 -18.35 20.45
N LYS A 12 2.98 -19.11 21.46
CA LYS A 12 2.20 -19.33 22.70
C LYS A 12 2.45 -18.25 23.75
N ASP A 13 3.60 -17.59 23.71
CA ASP A 13 4.03 -16.59 24.68
C ASP A 13 4.73 -15.45 23.94
N PRO A 14 3.98 -14.56 23.26
CA PRO A 14 4.55 -13.42 22.56
C PRO A 14 5.09 -12.38 23.55
N ILE A 15 6.10 -11.64 23.14
CA ILE A 15 6.54 -10.48 23.90
C ILE A 15 5.54 -9.34 23.69
N ASN A 16 4.99 -8.81 24.77
CA ASN A 16 4.10 -7.67 24.76
C ASN A 16 4.87 -6.40 25.14
N LEU A 17 5.08 -5.53 24.16
CA LEU A 17 5.61 -4.18 24.35
C LEU A 17 4.44 -3.19 24.27
N VAL A 18 3.90 -2.84 25.41
CA VAL A 18 2.67 -2.06 25.53
C VAL A 18 2.91 -0.75 26.23
N SER A 19 2.44 0.33 25.66
CA SER A 19 2.34 1.67 26.25
C SER A 19 0.87 2.02 26.50
N ASP A 20 0.62 2.82 27.50
CA ASP A 20 -0.68 3.44 27.79
C ASP A 20 -0.98 4.69 26.94
N GLY A 21 -0.17 4.94 25.91
CA GLY A 21 -0.27 6.10 25.03
C GLY A 21 0.64 7.27 25.44
N HIS A 22 1.38 7.16 26.52
CA HIS A 22 2.25 8.24 27.03
C HIS A 22 3.72 8.09 26.66
N ILE A 23 4.13 6.93 26.10
CA ILE A 23 5.53 6.72 25.72
C ILE A 23 5.77 7.25 24.31
N THR A 24 6.64 8.27 24.25
CA THR A 24 7.11 8.85 22.98
C THR A 24 8.57 8.45 22.75
N VAL A 25 8.86 7.94 21.56
CA VAL A 25 10.19 7.54 21.12
C VAL A 25 10.54 8.23 19.79
N HIS A 26 11.83 8.39 19.52
CA HIS A 26 12.30 8.92 18.25
C HIS A 26 12.21 7.85 17.16
N GLN A 27 12.61 6.61 17.47
CA GLN A 27 12.43 5.45 16.61
C GLN A 27 12.10 4.21 17.43
N LEU A 28 11.39 3.26 16.82
CA LEU A 28 11.08 1.96 17.42
C LEU A 28 11.36 0.85 16.41
N HIS A 29 12.39 0.05 16.67
CA HIS A 29 12.77 -1.07 15.80
C HIS A 29 12.45 -2.40 16.49
N VAL A 30 11.70 -3.24 15.82
CA VAL A 30 11.37 -4.61 16.25
C VAL A 30 11.98 -5.58 15.24
N LEU A 31 13.12 -6.14 15.64
CA LEU A 31 13.91 -7.11 14.85
C LEU A 31 13.82 -8.46 15.54
N ALA A 32 12.60 -8.97 15.70
CA ALA A 32 12.30 -10.13 16.52
C ALA A 32 10.95 -10.76 16.13
N ASP A 33 10.78 -12.03 16.42
CA ASP A 33 9.56 -12.77 16.14
C ASP A 33 8.57 -12.74 17.31
N HIS A 34 7.28 -12.87 16.99
CA HIS A 34 6.19 -12.99 17.95
C HIS A 34 6.19 -11.88 19.01
N VAL A 35 6.06 -10.65 18.50
CA VAL A 35 6.03 -9.43 19.33
C VAL A 35 4.75 -8.65 19.06
N ILE A 36 4.12 -8.18 20.11
CA ILE A 36 2.99 -7.25 20.05
C ILE A 36 3.48 -5.87 20.51
N ILE A 37 3.33 -4.87 19.62
CA ILE A 37 3.69 -3.47 19.88
C ILE A 37 2.43 -2.64 19.89
N GLN A 38 2.14 -1.97 21.00
CA GLN A 38 0.91 -1.22 21.16
C GLN A 38 1.10 0.10 21.90
N GLY A 39 0.44 1.16 21.42
CA GLY A 39 0.23 2.41 22.15
C GLY A 39 1.43 3.35 22.20
N PHE A 40 2.43 3.16 21.36
CA PHE A 40 3.59 4.05 21.26
C PHE A 40 3.34 5.23 20.34
N THR A 41 3.96 6.37 20.67
CA THR A 41 4.13 7.49 19.75
C THR A 41 5.56 7.50 19.23
N VAL A 42 5.74 7.41 17.91
CA VAL A 42 7.04 7.55 17.22
C VAL A 42 7.07 8.88 16.51
N VAL A 43 8.05 9.73 16.81
CA VAL A 43 8.10 11.12 16.29
C VAL A 43 9.53 11.65 16.19
N GLY A 44 9.73 12.58 15.26
CA GLY A 44 10.98 13.35 15.21
C GLY A 44 12.04 12.79 14.25
N GLY A 45 11.60 12.11 13.20
CA GLY A 45 12.44 11.72 12.06
C GLY A 45 12.75 10.22 11.97
N GLY A 46 12.55 9.43 13.03
CA GLY A 46 12.66 7.97 13.01
C GLY A 46 11.39 7.29 12.51
N GLU A 47 11.41 5.98 12.39
CA GLU A 47 10.30 5.14 11.92
C GLU A 47 9.90 4.07 12.93
N LEU A 48 8.74 3.45 12.72
CA LEU A 48 8.41 2.15 13.29
C LEU A 48 8.86 1.06 12.31
N LEU A 49 10.03 0.45 12.56
CA LEU A 49 10.58 -0.61 11.73
C LEU A 49 10.27 -1.99 12.31
N LEU A 50 9.74 -2.86 11.47
CA LEU A 50 9.38 -4.23 11.80
C LEU A 50 10.14 -5.19 10.87
N ALA A 51 10.74 -6.23 11.44
CA ALA A 51 11.33 -7.33 10.67
C ALA A 51 11.27 -8.62 11.51
N GLY A 52 10.53 -9.61 11.03
CA GLY A 52 10.33 -10.89 11.72
C GLY A 52 8.99 -11.54 11.42
N THR A 53 8.69 -12.59 12.16
CA THR A 53 7.48 -13.42 11.99
C THR A 53 6.50 -13.19 13.14
N GLY A 54 5.20 -13.10 12.81
CA GLY A 54 4.14 -13.02 13.83
C GLY A 54 4.16 -11.74 14.64
N ILE A 55 4.54 -10.62 14.02
CA ILE A 55 4.54 -9.31 14.66
C ILE A 55 3.13 -8.70 14.56
N VAL A 56 2.65 -8.11 15.66
CA VAL A 56 1.42 -7.30 15.67
C VAL A 56 1.78 -5.89 16.09
N ALA A 57 1.63 -4.92 15.18
CA ALA A 57 1.77 -3.50 15.47
C ALA A 57 0.39 -2.84 15.46
N GLN A 58 -0.09 -2.42 16.63
CA GLN A 58 -1.45 -1.92 16.77
C GLN A 58 -1.55 -0.67 17.64
N LYS A 59 -2.49 0.23 17.26
CA LYS A 59 -2.82 1.44 18.03
C LYS A 59 -1.61 2.31 18.35
N ASN A 60 -0.62 2.34 17.46
CA ASN A 60 0.52 3.23 17.55
C ASN A 60 0.24 4.51 16.76
N THR A 61 0.86 5.60 17.17
CA THR A 61 0.88 6.87 16.42
C THR A 61 2.28 7.10 15.90
N VAL A 62 2.43 7.31 14.59
CA VAL A 62 3.72 7.55 13.95
C VAL A 62 3.60 8.83 13.14
N HIS A 63 4.44 9.83 13.42
CA HIS A 63 4.34 11.09 12.70
C HIS A 63 5.67 11.83 12.55
N ASP A 64 5.73 12.72 11.55
CA ASP A 64 6.90 13.56 11.26
C ASP A 64 8.18 12.74 11.05
N THR A 65 8.08 11.64 10.32
CA THR A 65 9.21 10.75 10.02
C THR A 65 9.95 11.21 8.76
N GLN A 66 11.26 10.90 8.67
CA GLN A 66 12.11 11.29 7.53
C GLN A 66 12.30 10.19 6.48
N ARG A 67 11.75 8.99 6.71
CA ARG A 67 11.84 7.86 5.79
C ARG A 67 10.43 7.33 5.47
N GLY A 68 9.98 6.32 6.17
CA GLY A 68 8.60 5.86 6.10
C GLY A 68 7.95 5.97 7.48
N GLY A 69 6.64 5.84 7.56
CA GLY A 69 5.94 5.81 8.84
C GLY A 69 6.12 4.46 9.53
N ILE A 70 5.42 3.43 9.03
CA ILE A 70 5.57 2.04 9.46
C ILE A 70 6.22 1.24 8.34
N ILE A 71 7.36 0.65 8.60
CA ILE A 71 8.11 -0.15 7.62
C ILE A 71 8.18 -1.60 8.10
N CYS A 72 7.54 -2.50 7.37
CA CYS A 72 7.62 -3.95 7.56
C CYS A 72 8.57 -4.52 6.49
N ALA A 73 9.86 -4.51 6.76
CA ALA A 73 10.91 -4.69 5.74
C ALA A 73 11.07 -6.14 5.26
N SER A 74 10.83 -7.13 6.12
CA SER A 74 10.78 -8.56 5.76
C SER A 74 9.93 -9.29 6.79
N CYS A 75 8.63 -9.06 6.73
CA CYS A 75 7.69 -9.63 7.69
C CYS A 75 7.03 -10.89 7.14
N THR A 76 6.66 -11.79 8.05
CA THR A 76 5.86 -12.96 7.74
C THR A 76 4.76 -13.13 8.79
N ASP A 77 3.55 -13.53 8.38
CA ASP A 77 2.43 -13.79 9.30
C ASP A 77 2.16 -12.64 10.28
N SER A 78 2.25 -11.40 9.81
CA SER A 78 2.25 -10.19 10.65
C SER A 78 1.03 -9.32 10.42
N ILE A 79 0.67 -8.50 11.41
CA ILE A 79 -0.50 -7.62 11.38
C ILE A 79 -0.10 -6.19 11.73
N ILE A 80 -0.54 -5.24 10.92
CA ILE A 80 -0.42 -3.79 11.16
C ILE A 80 -1.85 -3.26 11.21
N GLU A 81 -2.35 -2.91 12.40
CA GLU A 81 -3.77 -2.56 12.55
C GLU A 81 -4.02 -1.37 13.46
N SER A 82 -5.03 -0.59 13.12
CA SER A 82 -5.53 0.52 13.95
C SER A 82 -4.44 1.53 14.34
N ASN A 83 -3.42 1.71 13.50
CA ASN A 83 -2.40 2.72 13.71
C ASN A 83 -2.78 4.03 13.02
N THR A 84 -2.25 5.14 13.54
CA THR A 84 -2.32 6.45 12.90
C THR A 84 -0.94 6.85 12.41
N VAL A 85 -0.82 7.15 11.11
CA VAL A 85 0.43 7.58 10.48
C VAL A 85 0.19 8.91 9.78
N THR A 86 0.95 9.95 10.16
CA THR A 86 0.80 11.29 9.57
C THR A 86 2.15 11.92 9.27
N HIS A 87 2.23 12.72 8.21
CA HIS A 87 3.46 13.42 7.79
C HIS A 87 4.68 12.48 7.67
N ALA A 88 4.44 11.24 7.23
CA ALA A 88 5.55 10.33 6.95
C ALA A 88 6.19 10.69 5.61
N ALA A 89 7.53 10.76 5.58
CA ALA A 89 8.24 10.97 4.33
C ALA A 89 8.25 9.69 3.50
N THR A 90 8.16 9.82 2.18
CA THR A 90 8.17 8.76 1.16
C THR A 90 6.98 7.79 1.17
N THR A 91 6.55 7.29 2.30
CA THR A 91 5.46 6.30 2.37
C THR A 91 4.88 6.25 3.78
N GLY A 92 3.56 6.24 3.91
CA GLY A 92 2.90 6.05 5.19
C GLY A 92 3.16 4.67 5.78
N ILE A 93 2.78 3.62 5.04
CA ILE A 93 3.03 2.22 5.42
C ILE A 93 3.71 1.50 4.25
N SER A 94 4.85 0.89 4.50
CA SER A 94 5.56 0.04 3.51
C SER A 94 5.64 -1.39 4.02
N ILE A 95 5.17 -2.36 3.22
CA ILE A 95 5.22 -3.77 3.58
C ILE A 95 5.95 -4.59 2.52
N SER A 96 6.85 -5.45 2.97
CA SER A 96 7.56 -6.42 2.14
C SER A 96 7.63 -7.76 2.86
N GLY A 97 7.11 -8.82 2.23
CA GLY A 97 7.13 -10.16 2.81
C GLY A 97 5.94 -11.02 2.45
N GLN A 98 5.49 -11.84 3.40
CA GLN A 98 4.46 -12.86 3.13
C GLN A 98 3.37 -12.89 4.21
N ARG A 99 2.11 -13.05 3.78
CA ARG A 99 0.94 -13.18 4.67
C ARG A 99 0.87 -12.06 5.71
N ILE A 100 0.96 -10.82 5.21
CA ILE A 100 0.87 -9.61 6.03
C ILE A 100 -0.54 -9.02 5.88
N THR A 101 -1.15 -8.66 7.00
CA THR A 101 -2.41 -7.94 7.04
C THR A 101 -2.19 -6.50 7.49
N VAL A 102 -2.65 -5.55 6.68
CA VAL A 102 -2.70 -4.10 6.98
C VAL A 102 -4.15 -3.69 7.03
N ARG A 103 -4.67 -3.37 8.22
CA ARG A 103 -6.10 -3.07 8.34
C ARG A 103 -6.42 -1.95 9.32
N GLU A 104 -7.51 -1.24 9.01
CA GLU A 104 -8.07 -0.22 9.92
C GLU A 104 -7.08 0.87 10.33
N ASN A 105 -6.04 1.11 9.50
CA ASN A 105 -5.10 2.19 9.75
C ASN A 105 -5.60 3.51 9.14
N LEU A 106 -5.24 4.61 9.78
CA LEU A 106 -5.35 5.95 9.22
C LEU A 106 -3.97 6.39 8.75
N VAL A 107 -3.84 6.69 7.45
CA VAL A 107 -2.63 7.28 6.85
C VAL A 107 -3.01 8.61 6.24
N SER A 108 -2.29 9.68 6.60
CA SER A 108 -2.58 10.98 6.02
C SER A 108 -1.35 11.87 5.88
N GLU A 109 -1.45 12.80 4.94
CA GLU A 109 -0.48 13.88 4.77
C GLU A 109 0.96 13.37 4.59
N THR A 110 1.14 12.29 3.83
CA THR A 110 2.47 11.84 3.46
C THR A 110 3.19 12.91 2.66
N VAL A 111 4.51 13.01 2.84
CA VAL A 111 5.34 14.04 2.23
C VAL A 111 6.46 13.43 1.41
N ALA A 112 6.87 14.09 0.35
CA ALA A 112 8.04 13.66 -0.41
C ALA A 112 9.30 13.76 0.46
N GLY A 113 10.12 12.72 0.41
CA GLY A 113 11.39 12.66 1.15
C GLY A 113 12.50 12.14 0.26
N GLY A 114 13.56 12.92 0.06
CA GLY A 114 14.67 12.55 -0.81
C GLY A 114 14.20 12.27 -2.24
N ASP A 115 14.48 11.06 -2.73
CA ASP A 115 14.09 10.60 -4.07
C ASP A 115 12.77 9.80 -4.09
N GLY A 116 12.05 9.75 -2.96
CA GLY A 116 10.85 8.94 -2.80
C GLY A 116 9.55 9.69 -3.04
N ASP A 117 8.58 9.02 -3.67
CA ASP A 117 7.20 9.47 -3.75
C ASP A 117 6.57 9.56 -2.34
N ALA A 118 5.46 10.26 -2.23
CA ALA A 118 4.73 10.41 -0.97
C ALA A 118 3.51 9.48 -0.93
N ASP A 119 3.71 8.16 -1.02
CA ASP A 119 2.60 7.23 -1.12
C ASP A 119 1.89 6.95 0.21
N GLY A 120 0.63 6.51 0.11
CA GLY A 120 -0.10 6.01 1.27
C GLY A 120 0.42 4.66 1.74
N VAL A 121 0.33 3.64 0.90
CA VAL A 121 0.81 2.27 1.18
C VAL A 121 1.60 1.71 0.01
N ARG A 122 2.83 1.27 0.26
CA ARG A 122 3.61 0.43 -0.67
C ARG A 122 3.59 -1.03 -0.23
N PHE A 123 3.50 -1.94 -1.20
CA PHE A 123 3.37 -3.35 -0.90
C PHE A 123 4.15 -4.24 -1.87
N PHE A 124 4.88 -5.22 -1.32
CA PHE A 124 5.70 -6.17 -2.06
C PHE A 124 5.60 -7.56 -1.44
N GLY A 125 5.48 -8.60 -2.26
CA GLY A 125 5.44 -9.99 -1.81
C GLY A 125 4.09 -10.67 -2.05
N ASN A 126 3.71 -11.63 -1.20
CA ASN A 126 2.53 -12.44 -1.46
C ASN A 126 1.69 -12.76 -0.22
N GLY A 127 0.42 -13.12 -0.47
CA GLY A 127 -0.54 -13.36 0.62
C GLY A 127 -0.87 -12.10 1.40
N LEU A 128 -0.83 -10.94 0.76
CA LEU A 128 -1.04 -9.65 1.43
C LEU A 128 -2.52 -9.30 1.49
N ARG A 129 -2.97 -8.75 2.62
CA ARG A 129 -4.34 -8.32 2.86
C ARG A 129 -4.34 -6.86 3.34
N ILE A 130 -4.79 -5.93 2.50
CA ILE A 130 -4.85 -4.49 2.78
C ILE A 130 -6.33 -4.11 2.84
N ILE A 131 -6.88 -3.98 4.04
CA ILE A 131 -8.33 -4.02 4.23
C ILE A 131 -8.80 -2.88 5.12
N SER A 132 -9.85 -2.16 4.69
CA SER A 132 -10.54 -1.15 5.51
C SER A 132 -9.63 -0.05 6.07
N ASN A 133 -8.58 0.34 5.34
CA ASN A 133 -7.75 1.48 5.73
C ASN A 133 -8.35 2.79 5.21
N SER A 134 -8.10 3.88 5.93
CA SER A 134 -8.39 5.24 5.50
C SER A 134 -7.09 5.94 5.13
N ILE A 135 -6.95 6.34 3.87
CA ILE A 135 -5.75 6.98 3.32
C ILE A 135 -6.20 8.30 2.70
N GLN A 136 -5.62 9.41 3.15
CA GLN A 136 -6.08 10.72 2.72
C GLN A 136 -4.97 11.76 2.64
N ASP A 137 -5.21 12.81 1.84
CA ASP A 137 -4.31 13.95 1.72
C ASP A 137 -2.90 13.55 1.26
N ILE A 138 -2.85 12.65 0.27
CA ILE A 138 -1.64 12.16 -0.38
C ILE A 138 -1.31 13.13 -1.52
N SER A 139 -0.33 14.02 -1.31
CA SER A 139 -0.15 15.17 -2.18
C SER A 139 1.26 15.31 -2.75
N VAL A 140 1.37 16.02 -3.89
CA VAL A 140 2.64 16.43 -4.50
C VAL A 140 3.34 17.57 -3.75
N LYS A 141 2.78 18.07 -2.66
CA LYS A 141 3.33 19.22 -1.93
C LYS A 141 4.74 18.93 -1.43
N GLY A 142 5.70 19.72 -1.89
CA GLY A 142 7.11 19.51 -1.58
C GLY A 142 7.83 18.51 -2.47
N SER A 143 7.11 17.89 -3.42
CA SER A 143 7.68 16.92 -4.36
C SER A 143 8.35 17.58 -5.55
N PRO A 144 9.47 17.07 -6.07
CA PRO A 144 9.94 17.35 -7.41
C PRO A 144 8.85 17.04 -8.45
N ALA A 145 8.83 17.75 -9.58
CA ALA A 145 7.77 17.67 -10.60
C ALA A 145 7.58 16.28 -11.26
N ALA A 146 8.42 15.29 -10.96
CA ALA A 146 8.37 13.95 -11.54
C ALA A 146 7.80 12.87 -10.59
N LEU A 147 7.44 13.24 -9.35
CA LEU A 147 6.87 12.28 -8.40
C LEU A 147 5.36 12.14 -8.59
N HIS A 148 4.85 10.94 -8.33
CA HIS A 148 3.44 10.60 -8.47
C HIS A 148 2.92 9.91 -7.20
N PRO A 149 2.58 10.68 -6.17
CA PRO A 149 2.06 10.13 -4.91
C PRO A 149 0.74 9.41 -5.12
N ASP A 150 0.72 8.15 -4.74
CA ASP A 150 -0.37 7.22 -4.95
C ASP A 150 -0.98 6.71 -3.62
N CYS A 151 -2.23 6.29 -3.64
CA CYS A 151 -2.81 5.66 -2.45
C CYS A 151 -2.17 4.29 -2.19
N PHE A 152 -2.10 3.45 -3.22
CA PHE A 152 -1.45 2.12 -3.21
C PHE A 152 -0.47 2.00 -4.37
N GLN A 153 0.76 1.62 -4.06
CA GLN A 153 1.80 1.45 -5.08
C GLN A 153 2.52 0.10 -4.92
N THR A 154 2.77 -0.57 -6.06
CA THR A 154 3.71 -1.69 -6.18
C THR A 154 4.46 -1.61 -7.50
N PHE A 155 5.69 -2.08 -7.49
CA PHE A 155 6.55 -2.17 -8.69
C PHE A 155 7.50 -3.37 -8.56
N ASP A 156 8.10 -3.79 -9.66
CA ASP A 156 8.96 -4.98 -9.69
C ASP A 156 10.47 -4.67 -9.66
N THR A 157 10.86 -3.41 -9.83
CA THR A 157 12.28 -3.01 -9.82
C THR A 157 12.94 -3.29 -8.48
N GLY A 158 13.87 -4.24 -8.45
CA GLY A 158 14.56 -4.65 -7.24
C GLY A 158 13.71 -5.44 -6.23
N HIS A 159 12.51 -5.91 -6.61
CA HIS A 159 11.61 -6.67 -5.76
C HIS A 159 11.26 -8.02 -6.38
N SER A 160 11.00 -9.01 -5.52
CA SER A 160 10.41 -10.30 -5.94
C SER A 160 8.98 -10.09 -6.44
N ALA A 161 8.46 -11.07 -7.21
CA ALA A 161 7.10 -11.03 -7.72
C ALA A 161 6.06 -10.80 -6.60
N THR A 162 5.10 -9.91 -6.92
CA THR A 162 3.99 -9.59 -6.02
C THR A 162 2.71 -10.22 -6.55
N PHE A 163 2.09 -11.10 -5.76
CA PHE A 163 0.89 -11.83 -6.13
C PHE A 163 0.06 -12.24 -4.88
N ASP A 164 -1.17 -12.69 -5.10
CA ASP A 164 -2.12 -13.00 -4.01
C ASP A 164 -2.27 -11.81 -3.05
N VAL A 165 -2.57 -10.64 -3.62
CA VAL A 165 -2.78 -9.41 -2.88
C VAL A 165 -4.25 -9.01 -2.94
N ASP A 166 -4.90 -8.86 -1.79
CA ASP A 166 -6.23 -8.31 -1.67
C ASP A 166 -6.18 -6.88 -1.12
N ILE A 167 -6.72 -5.94 -1.88
CA ILE A 167 -6.92 -4.53 -1.49
C ILE A 167 -8.42 -4.29 -1.47
N ILE A 168 -9.03 -4.34 -0.27
CA ILE A 168 -10.49 -4.45 -0.14
C ILE A 168 -11.06 -3.42 0.82
N GLY A 169 -12.10 -2.71 0.39
CA GLY A 169 -12.89 -1.83 1.24
C GLY A 169 -12.14 -0.65 1.85
N ASN A 170 -11.06 -0.20 1.20
CA ASN A 170 -10.31 0.95 1.67
C ASN A 170 -10.92 2.25 1.15
N ALA A 171 -10.68 3.35 1.86
CA ALA A 171 -11.02 4.69 1.44
C ALA A 171 -9.76 5.48 1.10
N CYS A 172 -9.65 5.96 -0.16
CA CYS A 172 -8.62 6.87 -0.65
C CYS A 172 -9.26 8.23 -0.91
N ARG A 173 -8.83 9.29 -0.25
CA ARG A 173 -9.38 10.63 -0.40
C ARG A 173 -8.29 11.65 -0.66
N ASN A 174 -8.55 12.57 -1.60
CA ASN A 174 -7.63 13.65 -1.91
C ASN A 174 -6.21 13.11 -2.23
N VAL A 175 -6.14 12.21 -3.21
CA VAL A 175 -4.91 11.57 -3.68
C VAL A 175 -4.46 12.28 -4.95
N ALA A 176 -3.19 12.68 -5.03
CA ALA A 176 -2.69 13.48 -6.15
C ALA A 176 -2.68 12.73 -7.48
N GLU A 177 -2.34 11.43 -7.49
CA GLU A 177 -2.20 10.66 -8.72
C GLU A 177 -3.13 9.44 -8.74
N ASN A 178 -2.67 8.22 -8.50
CA ASN A 178 -3.50 7.05 -8.64
C ASN A 178 -4.01 6.53 -7.30
N CYS A 179 -5.13 5.86 -7.31
CA CYS A 179 -5.54 5.06 -6.16
C CYS A 179 -4.82 3.73 -6.12
N LEU A 180 -4.53 3.15 -7.27
CA LEU A 180 -3.65 1.98 -7.39
C LEU A 180 -2.75 2.15 -8.61
N ILE A 181 -1.46 2.01 -8.41
CA ILE A 181 -0.49 1.83 -9.47
C ILE A 181 0.28 0.52 -9.28
N ALA A 182 0.43 -0.24 -10.37
CA ALA A 182 1.26 -1.44 -10.42
C ALA A 182 2.10 -1.41 -11.70
N THR A 183 3.42 -1.33 -11.56
CA THR A 183 4.36 -1.21 -12.69
C THR A 183 5.38 -2.35 -12.71
N GLY A 184 5.43 -3.05 -13.85
CA GLY A 184 6.34 -4.15 -14.10
C GLY A 184 7.45 -3.76 -15.09
N ASP A 185 8.21 -2.74 -14.78
CA ASP A 185 9.20 -2.18 -15.70
C ASP A 185 10.42 -3.10 -15.90
N GLU A 186 10.76 -3.94 -14.95
CA GLU A 186 11.89 -4.86 -14.99
C GLU A 186 11.48 -6.25 -15.48
N SER A 187 10.70 -6.99 -14.70
CA SER A 187 10.30 -8.37 -15.01
C SER A 187 8.86 -8.50 -15.53
N GLY A 188 8.04 -7.45 -15.38
CA GLY A 188 6.60 -7.51 -15.67
C GLY A 188 5.83 -8.45 -14.74
N ASN A 189 6.34 -8.65 -13.53
CA ASN A 189 5.83 -9.60 -12.54
C ASN A 189 5.76 -11.05 -13.06
N SER A 190 6.65 -11.40 -14.01
CA SER A 190 6.64 -12.68 -14.71
C SER A 190 6.96 -13.89 -13.82
N GLU A 191 7.55 -13.66 -12.64
CA GLU A 191 7.84 -14.70 -11.64
C GLU A 191 6.61 -15.08 -10.79
N ALA A 192 5.50 -14.38 -10.93
CA ALA A 192 4.26 -14.75 -10.26
C ALA A 192 3.76 -16.11 -10.79
N PRO A 193 3.24 -17.00 -9.94
CA PRO A 193 2.76 -18.30 -10.37
C PRO A 193 1.66 -18.19 -11.42
N ALA A 194 1.73 -19.00 -12.47
CA ALA A 194 0.76 -18.98 -13.56
C ALA A 194 -0.66 -19.23 -13.03
N GLY A 195 -1.62 -18.41 -13.48
CA GLY A 195 -3.03 -18.52 -13.09
C GLY A 195 -3.36 -17.99 -11.69
N VAL A 196 -2.38 -17.57 -10.92
CA VAL A 196 -2.64 -16.91 -9.63
C VAL A 196 -2.99 -15.44 -9.86
N ARG A 197 -4.03 -14.96 -9.17
CA ARG A 197 -4.37 -13.54 -9.18
C ARG A 197 -3.23 -12.74 -8.58
N SER A 198 -2.75 -11.72 -9.29
CA SER A 198 -1.72 -10.86 -8.74
C SER A 198 -2.30 -9.87 -7.74
N ILE A 199 -3.29 -9.08 -8.15
CA ILE A 199 -3.98 -8.12 -7.29
C ILE A 199 -5.49 -8.26 -7.45
N THR A 200 -6.19 -8.24 -6.32
CA THR A 200 -7.64 -8.09 -6.22
C THR A 200 -7.94 -6.71 -5.61
N PHE A 201 -8.50 -5.79 -6.40
CA PHE A 201 -8.87 -4.44 -5.99
C PHE A 201 -10.37 -4.29 -5.98
N ILE A 202 -11.02 -4.42 -4.79
CA ILE A 202 -12.46 -4.59 -4.68
C ILE A 202 -13.09 -3.70 -3.61
N GLY A 203 -14.20 -3.05 -3.99
CA GLY A 203 -15.04 -2.31 -3.04
C GLY A 203 -14.35 -1.12 -2.40
N ASN A 204 -13.31 -0.59 -3.04
CA ASN A 204 -12.61 0.58 -2.53
C ASN A 204 -13.34 1.87 -2.97
N ASP A 205 -13.31 2.86 -2.12
CA ASP A 205 -13.85 4.18 -2.37
C ASP A 205 -12.70 5.18 -2.58
N CYS A 206 -12.58 5.68 -3.81
CA CYS A 206 -11.38 6.30 -4.31
C CYS A 206 -11.68 7.63 -4.98
N VAL A 207 -11.11 8.70 -4.44
CA VAL A 207 -11.14 10.05 -5.03
C VAL A 207 -9.72 10.53 -5.28
N THR A 208 -9.37 10.73 -6.56
CA THR A 208 -8.04 11.15 -6.99
C THR A 208 -8.08 12.38 -7.90
N ASP A 209 -7.01 13.15 -7.90
CA ASP A 209 -6.80 14.27 -8.83
C ASP A 209 -6.08 13.86 -10.12
N GLY A 210 -5.59 12.62 -10.21
CA GLY A 210 -4.90 12.08 -11.38
C GLY A 210 -5.79 11.82 -12.59
N ASP A 211 -5.16 11.53 -13.72
CA ASP A 211 -5.82 11.21 -15.01
C ASP A 211 -6.52 9.86 -15.02
N GLN A 212 -6.11 8.93 -14.16
CA GLN A 212 -6.68 7.59 -13.95
C GLN A 212 -6.68 7.19 -12.47
N ALA A 213 -7.67 6.43 -12.05
CA ALA A 213 -7.72 5.93 -10.68
C ALA A 213 -6.90 4.66 -10.49
N VAL A 214 -6.90 3.77 -11.49
CA VAL A 214 -6.10 2.54 -11.50
C VAL A 214 -5.19 2.52 -12.71
N ASN A 215 -3.90 2.30 -12.49
CA ASN A 215 -2.88 2.23 -13.54
C ASN A 215 -2.12 0.90 -13.47
N LEU A 216 -2.32 0.06 -14.48
CA LEU A 216 -1.67 -1.25 -14.62
C LEU A 216 -0.74 -1.22 -15.83
N ARG A 217 0.55 -1.35 -15.60
CA ARG A 217 1.57 -1.35 -16.63
C ARG A 217 2.46 -2.59 -16.51
N ARG A 218 2.45 -3.48 -17.49
CA ARG A 218 3.14 -4.79 -17.46
C ARG A 218 2.84 -5.59 -16.18
N TRP A 219 1.57 -5.51 -15.73
CA TRP A 219 1.14 -6.19 -14.50
C TRP A 219 -0.10 -7.06 -14.78
N PRO A 220 0.07 -8.35 -15.07
CA PRO A 220 -1.01 -9.24 -15.47
C PRO A 220 -1.85 -9.74 -14.27
N ASN A 221 -2.98 -10.39 -14.59
CA ASN A 221 -3.84 -11.08 -13.63
C ASN A 221 -4.43 -10.20 -12.52
N VAL A 222 -4.86 -8.98 -12.84
CA VAL A 222 -5.50 -8.06 -11.87
C VAL A 222 -7.02 -8.11 -11.99
N ASP A 223 -7.72 -8.08 -10.83
CA ASP A 223 -9.18 -8.02 -10.76
C ASP A 223 -9.61 -6.70 -10.11
N VAL A 224 -10.22 -5.80 -10.89
CA VAL A 224 -10.69 -4.47 -10.46
C VAL A 224 -12.20 -4.44 -10.53
N ARG A 225 -12.90 -4.50 -9.40
CA ARG A 225 -14.35 -4.55 -9.40
C ARG A 225 -15.03 -3.92 -8.21
N LYS A 226 -16.26 -3.45 -8.41
CA LYS A 226 -17.13 -2.88 -7.36
C LYS A 226 -16.49 -1.70 -6.61
N ASN A 227 -15.59 -0.96 -7.26
CA ASN A 227 -14.98 0.23 -6.68
C ASN A 227 -15.74 1.48 -7.11
N HIS A 228 -15.72 2.51 -6.28
CA HIS A 228 -16.05 3.87 -6.68
C HIS A 228 -14.75 4.58 -7.07
N LEU A 229 -14.59 4.87 -8.35
CA LEU A 229 -13.40 5.47 -8.92
C LEU A 229 -13.75 6.87 -9.43
N LEU A 230 -13.50 7.88 -8.61
CA LEU A 230 -13.96 9.26 -8.82
C LEU A 230 -12.77 10.23 -8.79
N GLY A 231 -13.00 11.43 -9.33
CA GLY A 231 -12.03 12.52 -9.29
C GLY A 231 -12.35 13.61 -10.33
N PRO A 232 -11.98 14.84 -10.06
CA PRO A 232 -12.31 15.97 -10.96
C PRO A 232 -11.60 15.86 -12.30
N ASN A 233 -10.37 15.34 -12.34
CA ASN A 233 -9.50 15.33 -13.49
C ASN A 233 -9.47 13.97 -14.23
N LEU A 234 -10.20 12.96 -13.75
CA LEU A 234 -10.21 11.64 -14.36
C LEU A 234 -10.63 11.70 -15.84
N LYS A 235 -9.78 11.15 -16.70
CA LYS A 235 -10.04 10.88 -18.11
C LYS A 235 -10.46 9.43 -18.36
N ARG A 236 -10.02 8.54 -17.45
CA ARG A 236 -10.34 7.10 -17.47
C ARG A 236 -10.29 6.54 -16.04
N ALA A 237 -11.17 5.61 -15.73
CA ALA A 237 -11.16 5.00 -14.41
C ALA A 237 -10.00 4.00 -14.27
N VAL A 238 -9.81 3.14 -15.29
CA VAL A 238 -8.76 2.11 -15.32
C VAL A 238 -7.94 2.23 -16.60
N LEU A 239 -6.62 2.30 -16.45
CA LEU A 239 -5.65 2.24 -17.55
C LEU A 239 -4.89 0.91 -17.48
N ILE A 240 -4.85 0.16 -18.60
CA ILE A 240 -4.22 -1.15 -18.72
C ILE A 240 -3.30 -1.15 -19.94
N THR A 241 -1.99 -1.30 -19.72
CA THR A 241 -0.99 -1.15 -20.80
C THR A 241 0.17 -2.12 -20.69
N ASN A 242 0.91 -2.21 -21.81
CA ASN A 242 2.19 -2.89 -21.91
C ASN A 242 2.15 -4.38 -21.51
N GLY A 243 1.08 -5.11 -21.92
CA GLY A 243 1.00 -6.54 -21.66
C GLY A 243 0.43 -6.91 -20.28
N SER A 244 -0.35 -6.03 -19.65
CA SER A 244 -1.12 -6.33 -18.42
C SER A 244 -2.30 -7.27 -18.74
N THR A 245 -2.00 -8.47 -19.21
CA THR A 245 -2.95 -9.46 -19.73
C THR A 245 -3.77 -10.13 -18.62
N HIS A 246 -4.86 -10.84 -19.00
CA HIS A 246 -5.72 -11.60 -18.09
C HIS A 246 -6.34 -10.78 -16.95
N SER A 247 -6.50 -9.48 -17.17
CA SER A 247 -7.11 -8.58 -16.19
C SER A 247 -8.65 -8.56 -16.35
N THR A 248 -9.34 -8.37 -15.23
CA THR A 248 -10.80 -8.24 -15.18
C THR A 248 -11.17 -6.85 -14.64
N VAL A 249 -12.06 -6.14 -15.33
CA VAL A 249 -12.60 -4.85 -14.86
C VAL A 249 -14.11 -4.88 -15.00
N ARG A 250 -14.85 -4.78 -13.88
CA ARG A 250 -16.32 -4.82 -13.93
C ARG A 250 -16.98 -4.20 -12.70
N ASP A 251 -18.21 -3.80 -12.85
CA ASP A 251 -19.06 -3.30 -11.76
C ASP A 251 -18.46 -2.10 -11.00
N ASN A 252 -17.53 -1.36 -11.61
CA ASN A 252 -16.98 -0.15 -11.00
C ASN A 252 -17.87 1.06 -11.32
N ILE A 253 -18.00 1.97 -10.39
CA ILE A 253 -18.74 3.21 -10.54
C ILE A 253 -17.75 4.34 -10.80
N THR A 254 -17.99 5.08 -11.90
CA THR A 254 -17.28 6.30 -12.26
C THR A 254 -18.25 7.33 -12.83
N ARG A 255 -17.79 8.56 -13.07
CA ARG A 255 -18.62 9.59 -13.74
C ARG A 255 -18.95 9.18 -15.17
N SER A 256 -20.10 9.59 -15.65
CA SER A 256 -20.60 9.24 -17.01
C SER A 256 -19.75 9.83 -18.16
N ASP A 257 -18.97 10.88 -17.89
CA ASP A 257 -18.07 11.53 -18.84
C ASP A 257 -16.65 10.95 -18.81
N VAL A 258 -16.39 9.96 -17.97
CA VAL A 258 -15.10 9.28 -17.81
C VAL A 258 -15.12 7.92 -18.49
N ALA A 259 -14.09 7.61 -19.27
CA ALA A 259 -13.95 6.28 -19.84
C ALA A 259 -13.74 5.23 -18.75
N ALA A 260 -14.59 4.19 -18.69
CA ALA A 260 -14.48 3.14 -17.68
C ALA A 260 -13.12 2.42 -17.76
N VAL A 261 -12.66 2.08 -18.96
CA VAL A 261 -11.38 1.40 -19.22
C VAL A 261 -10.70 1.96 -20.45
N LYS A 262 -9.40 2.16 -20.38
CA LYS A 262 -8.52 2.30 -21.55
C LYS A 262 -7.51 1.18 -21.54
N ILE A 263 -7.48 0.37 -22.61
CA ILE A 263 -6.61 -0.80 -22.74
C ILE A 263 -5.88 -0.76 -24.07
N ASP A 264 -4.58 -1.05 -24.09
CA ASP A 264 -3.82 -1.21 -25.32
C ASP A 264 -3.96 -2.63 -25.91
N ASP A 265 -3.52 -2.82 -27.17
CA ASP A 265 -3.66 -4.09 -27.86
C ASP A 265 -2.84 -5.22 -27.23
N SER A 266 -1.69 -4.91 -26.63
CA SER A 266 -0.81 -5.87 -25.98
C SER A 266 -1.42 -6.46 -24.69
N SER A 267 -2.33 -5.73 -24.06
CA SER A 267 -2.98 -6.13 -22.82
C SER A 267 -4.33 -6.84 -23.02
N ARG A 268 -4.88 -6.86 -24.25
CA ARG A 268 -6.18 -7.48 -24.57
C ARG A 268 -6.27 -9.00 -24.36
N PRO A 269 -5.19 -9.82 -24.53
CA PRO A 269 -5.32 -11.25 -24.29
C PRO A 269 -5.84 -11.57 -22.86
N GLY A 270 -6.95 -12.32 -22.80
CA GLY A 270 -7.60 -12.70 -21.54
C GLY A 270 -8.27 -11.57 -20.77
N PHE A 271 -8.37 -10.37 -21.34
CA PHE A 271 -9.10 -9.27 -20.71
C PHE A 271 -10.61 -9.57 -20.66
N ASN A 272 -11.21 -9.35 -19.50
CA ASN A 272 -12.63 -9.56 -19.27
C ASN A 272 -13.27 -8.29 -18.67
N SER A 273 -14.21 -7.71 -19.40
CA SER A 273 -15.02 -6.56 -18.95
C SER A 273 -16.46 -6.78 -19.39
N PRO A 274 -17.21 -7.61 -18.70
CA PRO A 274 -18.65 -7.69 -18.91
C PRO A 274 -19.27 -6.35 -18.49
N PHE A 275 -19.90 -5.68 -19.44
CA PHE A 275 -20.70 -4.48 -19.26
C PHE A 275 -22.11 -4.86 -18.84
#